data_6b5ba22c760cd561d3186ece74a7ed61
#
_entry.id   6b5ba22c760cd561d3186ece74a7ed61
#
_cell.length_a   1.000
_cell.length_b   1.000
_cell.length_c   1.000
_cell.angle_alpha   90.00
_cell.angle_beta   90.00
_cell.angle_gamma   90.00
#
_symmetry.space_group_name_H-M   'P 1'
#
loop_
_entity.id
_entity.type
_entity.pdbx_description
1 polymer ?
#
loop_
_entity_poly.entity_id
_entity_poly.type
_entity_poly.pdbx_seq_one_letter_code
_entity_poly.pdbx_strand_id
1 'polypeptide(L)'
;MVHYTIYILLMENSKIISNDKYLDFKDVLVLPQFSSVNSRSLVNLEKSLNFKNGETWKGIPIVAANMTTTGTFEIYNVLSKYKIITAFHKFYKLSDYQEYININKSLNPDYFMVSTGIGDSDFNNLVDILSKIECKFICIDIANGYIENFYNFCSKVREAYPDKIIVAGNVITSEAVEKLVK
;
A
#
# COMPACT_ATOMS: atom_id res chain seq x y z
N MET A 1 17.26 22.20 -13.96
CA MET A 1 18.04 21.84 -12.74
C MET A 1 18.00 20.33 -12.63
N VAL A 2 19.13 19.66 -12.84
CA VAL A 2 19.19 18.19 -12.83
C VAL A 2 19.32 17.75 -11.39
N HIS A 3 18.29 17.10 -10.85
CA HIS A 3 18.38 16.49 -9.54
C HIS A 3 19.07 15.13 -9.67
N TYR A 4 20.30 15.04 -9.18
CA TYR A 4 20.99 13.77 -9.00
C TYR A 4 20.57 13.18 -7.68
N THR A 5 19.91 12.02 -7.68
CA THR A 5 19.67 11.26 -6.47
C THR A 5 20.89 10.39 -6.20
N ILE A 6 21.60 10.65 -5.11
CA ILE A 6 22.76 9.88 -4.69
C ILE A 6 22.26 8.72 -3.85
N TYR A 7 22.39 7.48 -4.33
CA TYR A 7 22.19 6.27 -3.54
C TYR A 7 23.50 5.90 -2.87
N ILE A 8 23.51 5.89 -1.55
CA ILE A 8 24.65 5.42 -0.77
C ILE A 8 24.34 3.98 -0.34
N LEU A 9 24.83 3.01 -1.07
CA LEU A 9 24.83 1.62 -0.64
C LEU A 9 26.09 1.40 0.20
N LEU A 10 25.93 1.18 1.49
CA LEU A 10 27.02 0.75 2.38
C LEU A 10 27.16 -0.77 2.26
N MET A 11 27.88 -1.22 1.27
CA MET A 11 28.48 -2.56 1.27
C MET A 11 29.98 -2.38 1.47
N GLU A 12 30.53 -2.89 2.56
CA GLU A 12 31.97 -2.95 2.86
C GLU A 12 32.73 -1.62 2.69
N ASN A 13 32.26 -0.55 3.32
CA ASN A 13 32.89 0.78 3.30
C ASN A 13 33.03 1.46 1.92
N SER A 14 32.39 0.95 0.87
CA SER A 14 32.38 1.61 -0.45
C SER A 14 31.06 2.35 -0.68
N LYS A 15 31.16 3.62 -1.09
CA LYS A 15 30.00 4.40 -1.55
C LYS A 15 29.84 4.15 -3.05
N ILE A 16 28.70 3.63 -3.46
CA ILE A 16 28.34 3.53 -4.88
C ILE A 16 27.63 4.83 -5.27
N ILE A 17 28.21 5.55 -6.23
CA ILE A 17 27.60 6.73 -6.82
C ILE A 17 27.14 6.34 -8.22
N SER A 18 25.83 6.33 -8.47
CA SER A 18 25.28 6.15 -9.80
C SER A 18 25.15 7.51 -10.51
N ASN A 19 25.56 7.55 -11.77
CA ASN A 19 25.36 8.69 -12.66
C ASN A 19 24.07 8.53 -13.50
N ASP A 20 23.26 7.51 -13.23
CA ASP A 20 22.01 7.28 -13.93
C ASP A 20 21.02 8.40 -13.68
N LYS A 21 20.25 8.74 -14.72
CA LYS A 21 19.19 9.73 -14.61
C LYS A 21 17.94 9.04 -14.10
N TYR A 22 17.47 9.46 -12.93
CA TYR A 22 16.19 9.03 -12.37
C TYR A 22 15.11 10.04 -12.72
N LEU A 23 13.92 9.55 -13.16
CA LEU A 23 12.82 10.36 -13.64
C LEU A 23 11.75 10.49 -12.55
N ASP A 24 11.21 11.68 -12.39
CA ASP A 24 10.02 11.96 -11.61
C ASP A 24 8.81 12.13 -12.55
N PHE A 25 7.59 12.14 -12.03
CA PHE A 25 6.37 12.34 -12.82
C PHE A 25 6.40 13.64 -13.65
N LYS A 26 7.05 14.70 -13.16
CA LYS A 26 7.27 15.95 -13.90
C LYS A 26 8.19 15.83 -15.11
N ASP A 27 8.98 14.77 -15.19
CA ASP A 27 9.97 14.53 -16.24
C ASP A 27 9.41 13.68 -17.38
N VAL A 28 8.16 13.19 -17.28
CA VAL A 28 7.55 12.25 -18.22
C VAL A 28 6.15 12.71 -18.63
N LEU A 29 5.73 12.28 -19.81
CA LEU A 29 4.38 12.48 -20.33
C LEU A 29 3.83 11.12 -20.75
N VAL A 30 2.50 10.97 -20.63
CA VAL A 30 1.80 9.79 -21.18
C VAL A 30 1.83 9.88 -22.70
N LEU A 31 2.37 8.86 -23.35
CA LEU A 31 2.39 8.77 -24.80
C LEU A 31 0.97 8.48 -25.32
N PRO A 32 0.41 9.32 -26.21
CA PRO A 32 -0.89 9.05 -26.81
C PRO A 32 -0.93 7.72 -27.55
N GLN A 33 -2.04 7.00 -27.41
CA GLN A 33 -2.29 5.73 -28.08
C GLN A 33 -3.57 5.81 -28.90
N PHE A 34 -3.66 5.03 -29.98
CA PHE A 34 -4.91 4.86 -30.70
C PHE A 34 -5.96 4.21 -29.79
N SER A 35 -7.20 4.69 -29.92
CA SER A 35 -8.32 4.19 -29.12
C SER A 35 -9.56 4.06 -29.98
N SER A 36 -10.32 2.99 -29.76
CA SER A 36 -11.67 2.79 -30.31
C SER A 36 -12.76 3.45 -29.46
N VAL A 37 -12.39 4.03 -28.30
CA VAL A 37 -13.32 4.68 -27.37
C VAL A 37 -13.62 6.10 -27.86
N ASN A 38 -14.85 6.35 -28.24
CA ASN A 38 -15.28 7.64 -28.81
C ASN A 38 -15.63 8.71 -27.78
N SER A 39 -15.82 8.33 -26.49
CA SER A 39 -16.17 9.28 -25.43
C SER A 39 -15.55 8.86 -24.10
N ARG A 40 -15.14 9.84 -23.28
CA ARG A 40 -14.68 9.60 -21.90
C ARG A 40 -15.72 8.89 -21.04
N SER A 41 -17.00 9.11 -21.29
CA SER A 41 -18.10 8.47 -20.55
C SER A 41 -18.18 6.94 -20.75
N LEU A 42 -17.54 6.42 -21.81
CA LEU A 42 -17.48 5.00 -22.13
C LEU A 42 -16.26 4.30 -21.49
N VAL A 43 -15.36 5.06 -20.86
CA VAL A 43 -14.16 4.48 -20.25
C VAL A 43 -14.51 3.81 -18.92
N ASN A 44 -14.26 2.49 -18.83
CA ASN A 44 -14.34 1.77 -17.57
C ASN A 44 -12.98 1.78 -16.87
N LEU A 45 -12.91 2.40 -15.70
CA LEU A 45 -11.70 2.49 -14.88
C LEU A 45 -11.51 1.28 -13.96
N GLU A 46 -12.54 0.44 -13.78
CA GLU A 46 -12.42 -0.75 -12.94
C GLU A 46 -11.45 -1.77 -13.54
N LYS A 47 -10.62 -2.35 -12.70
CA LYS A 47 -9.70 -3.44 -13.02
C LYS A 47 -9.97 -4.62 -12.09
N SER A 48 -9.74 -5.83 -12.59
CA SER A 48 -9.68 -7.03 -11.76
C SER A 48 -8.22 -7.44 -11.62
N LEU A 49 -7.77 -7.64 -10.38
CA LEU A 49 -6.42 -8.05 -10.04
C LEU A 49 -6.48 -9.42 -9.36
N ASN A 50 -5.61 -10.33 -9.77
CA ASN A 50 -5.42 -11.64 -9.15
C ASN A 50 -4.06 -11.65 -8.45
N PHE A 51 -4.03 -12.10 -7.20
CA PHE A 51 -2.84 -12.13 -6.37
C PHE A 51 -2.30 -13.55 -6.22
N LYS A 52 -1.01 -13.68 -5.90
CA LYS A 52 -0.34 -15.00 -5.77
C LYS A 52 -0.97 -15.91 -4.71
N ASN A 53 -1.56 -15.34 -3.67
CA ASN A 53 -2.27 -16.08 -2.60
C ASN A 53 -3.66 -16.60 -3.02
N GLY A 54 -4.06 -16.42 -4.28
CA GLY A 54 -5.36 -16.82 -4.81
C GLY A 54 -6.46 -15.79 -4.63
N GLU A 55 -6.22 -14.72 -3.88
CA GLU A 55 -7.18 -13.64 -3.70
C GLU A 55 -7.39 -12.84 -4.98
N THR A 56 -8.60 -12.33 -5.15
CA THR A 56 -8.97 -11.43 -6.24
C THR A 56 -9.52 -10.12 -5.69
N TRP A 57 -9.30 -9.05 -6.43
CA TRP A 57 -9.90 -7.75 -6.10
C TRP A 57 -10.39 -7.07 -7.37
N LYS A 58 -11.49 -6.31 -7.25
CA LYS A 58 -12.06 -5.53 -8.35
C LYS A 58 -12.39 -4.12 -7.88
N GLY A 59 -11.88 -3.13 -8.61
CA GLY A 59 -12.14 -1.73 -8.33
C GLY A 59 -11.31 -0.80 -9.21
N ILE A 60 -11.28 0.48 -8.86
CA ILE A 60 -10.40 1.46 -9.48
C ILE A 60 -9.04 1.38 -8.78
N PRO A 61 -7.93 1.08 -9.49
CA PRO A 61 -6.63 0.79 -8.88
C PRO A 61 -5.92 2.07 -8.41
N ILE A 62 -6.57 2.78 -7.51
CA ILE A 62 -6.06 3.96 -6.81
C ILE A 62 -6.18 3.68 -5.30
N VAL A 63 -5.17 4.09 -4.55
CA VAL A 63 -5.15 3.96 -3.09
C VAL A 63 -4.94 5.34 -2.48
N ALA A 64 -5.84 5.76 -1.60
CA ALA A 64 -5.62 6.93 -0.77
C ALA A 64 -4.56 6.59 0.29
N ALA A 65 -3.53 7.43 0.41
CA ALA A 65 -2.36 7.19 1.25
C ALA A 65 -2.72 7.09 2.75
N ASN A 66 -1.95 6.29 3.48
CA ASN A 66 -2.10 6.04 4.91
C ASN A 66 -1.61 7.20 5.81
N MET A 67 -1.80 8.42 5.36
CA MET A 67 -1.50 9.65 6.12
C MET A 67 -2.68 10.02 7.03
N THR A 68 -2.39 10.67 8.15
CA THR A 68 -3.42 11.06 9.14
C THR A 68 -4.51 11.98 8.59
N THR A 69 -4.23 12.66 7.47
CA THR A 69 -5.19 13.55 6.78
C THR A 69 -5.91 12.90 5.60
N THR A 70 -5.44 11.74 5.14
CA THR A 70 -5.95 11.07 3.93
C THR A 70 -6.46 9.67 4.24
N GLY A 71 -5.75 8.91 5.06
CA GLY A 71 -6.10 7.54 5.45
C GLY A 71 -7.10 7.50 6.59
N THR A 72 -8.27 8.12 6.43
CA THR A 72 -9.28 8.28 7.47
C THR A 72 -10.62 7.63 7.09
N PHE A 73 -11.47 7.38 8.09
CA PHE A 73 -12.81 6.85 7.87
C PHE A 73 -13.69 7.79 7.03
N GLU A 74 -13.50 9.11 7.15
CA GLU A 74 -14.24 10.10 6.36
C GLU A 74 -13.91 9.99 4.87
N ILE A 75 -12.62 9.86 4.54
CA ILE A 75 -12.17 9.66 3.16
C ILE A 75 -12.66 8.31 2.63
N TYR A 76 -12.58 7.25 3.43
CA TYR A 76 -13.12 5.94 3.08
C TYR A 76 -14.62 6.01 2.74
N ASN A 77 -15.42 6.74 3.52
CA ASN A 77 -16.87 6.90 3.29
C ASN A 77 -17.21 7.45 1.89
N VAL A 78 -16.30 8.23 1.33
CA VAL A 78 -16.45 8.77 -0.03
C VAL A 78 -15.90 7.80 -1.05
N LEU A 79 -14.64 7.37 -0.87
CA LEU A 79 -13.89 6.62 -1.88
C LEU A 79 -14.40 5.20 -2.10
N SER A 80 -14.88 4.53 -1.04
CA SER A 80 -15.43 3.17 -1.15
C SER A 80 -16.64 3.08 -2.07
N LYS A 81 -17.44 4.14 -2.20
CA LYS A 81 -18.57 4.24 -3.14
C LYS A 81 -18.12 4.19 -4.60
N TYR A 82 -16.88 4.60 -4.86
CA TYR A 82 -16.24 4.55 -6.17
C TYR A 82 -15.32 3.33 -6.34
N LYS A 83 -15.35 2.38 -5.41
CA LYS A 83 -14.48 1.20 -5.42
C LYS A 83 -12.99 1.54 -5.40
N ILE A 84 -12.64 2.57 -4.67
CA ILE A 84 -11.26 3.06 -4.45
C ILE A 84 -10.86 2.68 -3.02
N ILE A 85 -9.63 2.21 -2.87
CA ILE A 85 -9.09 1.77 -1.57
C ILE A 85 -8.60 2.96 -0.76
N THR A 86 -8.87 2.96 0.54
CA THR A 86 -8.24 3.86 1.51
C THR A 86 -7.31 3.05 2.42
N ALA A 87 -6.01 3.32 2.39
CA ALA A 87 -5.11 2.79 3.39
C ALA A 87 -5.27 3.62 4.67
N PHE A 88 -5.83 3.04 5.72
CA PHE A 88 -6.01 3.74 6.99
C PHE A 88 -4.66 4.01 7.65
N HIS A 89 -4.52 5.16 8.30
CA HIS A 89 -3.29 5.45 9.02
C HIS A 89 -3.07 4.50 10.21
N LYS A 90 -1.83 4.16 10.50
CA LYS A 90 -1.44 3.14 11.50
C LYS A 90 -1.80 3.48 12.96
N PHE A 91 -2.27 4.69 13.23
CA PHE A 91 -2.56 5.15 14.58
C PHE A 91 -3.96 4.73 15.06
N TYR A 92 -4.84 4.28 14.16
CA TYR A 92 -6.12 3.71 14.56
C TYR A 92 -5.92 2.44 15.40
N LYS A 93 -6.77 2.32 16.43
CA LYS A 93 -6.84 1.16 17.32
C LYS A 93 -8.14 0.38 17.06
N LEU A 94 -8.23 -0.83 17.57
CA LEU A 94 -9.45 -1.63 17.45
C LEU A 94 -10.70 -0.85 17.90
N SER A 95 -10.60 -0.05 18.97
CA SER A 95 -11.70 0.80 19.46
C SER A 95 -12.24 1.76 18.40
N ASP A 96 -11.36 2.36 17.60
CA ASP A 96 -11.77 3.34 16.58
C ASP A 96 -12.57 2.65 15.46
N TYR A 97 -12.14 1.45 15.05
CA TYR A 97 -12.87 0.63 14.08
C TYR A 97 -14.23 0.21 14.62
N GLN A 98 -14.30 -0.20 15.89
CA GLN A 98 -15.55 -0.61 16.54
C GLN A 98 -16.51 0.56 16.66
N GLU A 99 -16.04 1.73 17.08
CA GLU A 99 -16.84 2.95 17.15
C GLU A 99 -17.38 3.32 15.76
N TYR A 100 -16.52 3.29 14.71
CA TYR A 100 -16.95 3.55 13.35
C TYR A 100 -18.05 2.57 12.89
N ILE A 101 -17.86 1.27 13.13
CA ILE A 101 -18.85 0.24 12.74
C ILE A 101 -20.16 0.41 13.48
N ASN A 102 -20.12 0.76 14.76
CA ASN A 102 -21.33 1.01 15.56
C ASN A 102 -22.19 2.15 14.96
N ILE A 103 -21.54 3.18 14.42
CA ILE A 103 -22.23 4.33 13.80
C ILE A 103 -22.65 4.02 12.36
N ASN A 104 -21.76 3.42 11.55
CA ASN A 104 -21.92 3.27 10.10
C ASN A 104 -22.34 1.86 9.65
N LYS A 105 -22.49 0.93 10.60
CA LYS A 105 -22.90 -0.48 10.44
C LYS A 105 -21.89 -1.44 9.84
N SER A 106 -21.02 -1.04 8.92
CA SER A 106 -20.02 -1.94 8.33
C SER A 106 -18.87 -1.22 7.65
N LEU A 107 -17.75 -1.94 7.49
CA LEU A 107 -16.64 -1.63 6.61
C LEU A 107 -16.62 -2.70 5.50
N ASN A 108 -16.49 -2.30 4.24
CA ASN A 108 -16.31 -3.24 3.15
C ASN A 108 -14.82 -3.62 3.05
N PRO A 109 -14.44 -4.89 3.29
CA PRO A 109 -13.05 -5.34 3.34
C PRO A 109 -12.29 -5.14 2.02
N ASP A 110 -12.99 -4.97 0.89
CA ASP A 110 -12.38 -4.75 -0.40
C ASP A 110 -11.82 -3.32 -0.59
N TYR A 111 -12.25 -2.34 0.22
CA TYR A 111 -11.94 -0.93 -0.08
C TYR A 111 -11.21 -0.21 1.05
N PHE A 112 -10.59 -0.94 1.96
CA PHE A 112 -9.63 -0.37 2.90
C PHE A 112 -8.46 -1.31 3.17
N MET A 113 -7.38 -0.74 3.71
CA MET A 113 -6.23 -1.47 4.21
C MET A 113 -6.02 -1.12 5.69
N VAL A 114 -5.67 -2.10 6.50
CA VAL A 114 -5.14 -1.87 7.84
C VAL A 114 -3.65 -1.62 7.72
N SER A 115 -3.19 -0.43 8.14
CA SER A 115 -1.76 -0.08 8.08
C SER A 115 -1.04 -0.34 9.39
N THR A 116 0.22 -0.73 9.29
CA THR A 116 1.11 -0.99 10.41
C THR A 116 2.52 -0.46 10.15
N GLY A 117 3.27 -0.13 11.20
CA GLY A 117 4.72 -0.01 11.15
C GLY A 117 5.38 -1.38 11.32
N ILE A 118 6.62 -1.42 11.84
CA ILE A 118 7.42 -2.65 11.98
C ILE A 118 7.89 -2.93 13.41
N GLY A 119 7.35 -2.21 14.39
CA GLY A 119 7.65 -2.45 15.81
C GLY A 119 6.76 -3.53 16.42
N ASP A 120 7.16 -4.06 17.58
CA ASP A 120 6.35 -5.08 18.28
C ASP A 120 4.98 -4.53 18.70
N SER A 121 4.90 -3.27 19.11
CA SER A 121 3.64 -2.60 19.42
C SER A 121 2.76 -2.45 18.17
N ASP A 122 3.36 -2.24 17.00
CA ASP A 122 2.64 -2.16 15.72
C ASP A 122 2.03 -3.52 15.36
N PHE A 123 2.83 -4.60 15.53
CA PHE A 123 2.33 -5.95 15.27
C PHE A 123 1.19 -6.33 16.22
N ASN A 124 1.32 -6.04 17.51
CA ASN A 124 0.25 -6.32 18.48
C ASN A 124 -1.03 -5.55 18.13
N ASN A 125 -0.92 -4.28 17.75
CA ASN A 125 -2.08 -3.49 17.28
C ASN A 125 -2.71 -4.08 16.02
N LEU A 126 -1.89 -4.56 15.07
CA LEU A 126 -2.38 -5.25 13.87
C LEU A 126 -3.17 -6.51 14.24
N VAL A 127 -2.62 -7.34 15.14
CA VAL A 127 -3.28 -8.57 15.63
C VAL A 127 -4.61 -8.24 16.30
N ASP A 128 -4.64 -7.24 17.18
CA ASP A 128 -5.85 -6.81 17.87
C ASP A 128 -6.94 -6.40 16.86
N ILE A 129 -6.60 -5.55 15.89
CA ILE A 129 -7.54 -5.10 14.86
C ILE A 129 -8.06 -6.29 14.06
N LEU A 130 -7.16 -7.13 13.52
CA LEU A 130 -7.53 -8.26 12.65
C LEU A 130 -8.26 -9.38 13.38
N SER A 131 -8.20 -9.42 14.71
CA SER A 131 -8.99 -10.37 15.52
C SER A 131 -10.50 -10.13 15.45
N LYS A 132 -10.94 -8.92 15.06
CA LYS A 132 -12.33 -8.47 15.06
C LYS A 132 -12.77 -7.80 13.76
N ILE A 133 -11.84 -7.30 12.99
CA ILE A 133 -12.10 -6.53 11.76
C ILE A 133 -11.65 -7.36 10.57
N GLU A 134 -12.59 -7.73 9.72
CA GLU A 134 -12.29 -8.36 8.46
C GLU A 134 -11.75 -7.31 7.48
N CYS A 135 -10.56 -7.57 6.92
CA CYS A 135 -10.01 -6.79 5.82
C CYS A 135 -9.28 -7.71 4.85
N LYS A 136 -9.17 -7.29 3.60
CA LYS A 136 -8.45 -8.03 2.55
C LYS A 136 -6.97 -7.63 2.50
N PHE A 137 -6.64 -6.40 2.89
CA PHE A 137 -5.33 -5.80 2.67
C PHE A 137 -4.66 -5.40 3.98
N ILE A 138 -3.37 -5.69 4.08
CA ILE A 138 -2.47 -5.16 5.13
C ILE A 138 -1.44 -4.27 4.45
N CYS A 139 -1.27 -3.03 4.96
CA CYS A 139 -0.26 -2.09 4.50
C CYS A 139 0.88 -1.99 5.53
N ILE A 140 2.09 -2.42 5.15
CA ILE A 140 3.29 -2.29 5.98
C ILE A 140 4.08 -1.11 5.43
N ASP A 141 4.05 0.03 6.13
CA ASP A 141 4.60 1.28 5.65
C ASP A 141 5.69 1.83 6.58
N ILE A 142 6.89 1.96 6.01
CA ILE A 142 8.03 2.66 6.61
C ILE A 142 8.74 3.52 5.57
N ALA A 143 9.43 4.56 6.04
CA ALA A 143 10.13 5.49 5.15
C ALA A 143 11.29 4.84 4.37
N ASN A 144 11.94 3.82 4.93
CA ASN A 144 13.09 3.13 4.32
C ASN A 144 12.91 1.62 4.38
N GLY A 145 12.42 1.02 3.29
CA GLY A 145 12.22 -0.42 3.13
C GLY A 145 13.49 -1.23 2.85
N TYR A 146 14.69 -0.67 3.07
CA TYR A 146 15.97 -1.36 2.82
C TYR A 146 16.63 -1.89 4.09
N ILE A 147 15.97 -1.81 5.25
CA ILE A 147 16.48 -2.35 6.51
C ILE A 147 16.03 -3.81 6.67
N GLU A 148 16.91 -4.63 7.25
CA GLU A 148 16.66 -6.07 7.42
C GLU A 148 15.39 -6.35 8.24
N ASN A 149 15.17 -5.57 9.30
CA ASN A 149 13.98 -5.73 10.15
C ASN A 149 12.66 -5.56 9.39
N PHE A 150 12.63 -4.77 8.33
CA PHE A 150 11.44 -4.62 7.48
C PHE A 150 11.08 -5.94 6.77
N TYR A 151 12.06 -6.62 6.18
CA TYR A 151 11.83 -7.90 5.51
C TYR A 151 11.42 -9.00 6.50
N ASN A 152 12.08 -9.04 7.67
CA ASN A 152 11.73 -9.98 8.75
C ASN A 152 10.30 -9.75 9.23
N PHE A 153 9.88 -8.49 9.35
CA PHE A 153 8.52 -8.14 9.73
C PHE A 153 7.52 -8.52 8.63
N CYS A 154 7.83 -8.30 7.36
CA CYS A 154 6.98 -8.72 6.23
C CYS A 154 6.78 -10.24 6.24
N SER A 155 7.84 -11.02 6.46
CA SER A 155 7.76 -12.47 6.61
C SER A 155 6.88 -12.89 7.79
N LYS A 156 7.07 -12.26 8.97
CA LYS A 156 6.25 -12.49 10.16
C LYS A 156 4.76 -12.23 9.89
N VAL A 157 4.43 -11.14 9.19
CA VAL A 157 3.04 -10.81 8.83
C VAL A 157 2.50 -11.82 7.81
N ARG A 158 3.30 -12.22 6.82
CA ARG A 158 2.91 -13.24 5.82
C ARG A 158 2.63 -14.60 6.46
N GLU A 159 3.45 -15.02 7.41
CA GLU A 159 3.25 -16.27 8.15
C GLU A 159 1.97 -16.24 8.99
N ALA A 160 1.71 -15.11 9.65
CA ALA A 160 0.53 -14.94 10.49
C ALA A 160 -0.77 -14.79 9.67
N TYR A 161 -0.69 -14.23 8.47
CA TYR A 161 -1.84 -13.89 7.62
C TYR A 161 -1.61 -14.32 6.15
N PRO A 162 -1.57 -15.62 5.86
CA PRO A 162 -1.25 -16.14 4.52
C PRO A 162 -2.32 -15.79 3.48
N ASP A 163 -3.55 -15.60 3.91
CA ASP A 163 -4.72 -15.26 3.08
C ASP A 163 -4.80 -13.76 2.72
N LYS A 164 -4.09 -12.87 3.43
CA LYS A 164 -4.18 -11.43 3.19
C LYS A 164 -3.28 -10.97 2.04
N ILE A 165 -3.70 -9.90 1.37
CA ILE A 165 -2.87 -9.19 0.40
C ILE A 165 -2.00 -8.20 1.17
N ILE A 166 -0.67 -8.36 1.09
CA ILE A 166 0.28 -7.48 1.76
C ILE A 166 0.81 -6.46 0.76
N VAL A 167 0.68 -5.19 1.11
CA VAL A 167 1.30 -4.05 0.42
C VAL A 167 2.41 -3.53 1.32
N ALA A 168 3.65 -3.55 0.85
CA ALA A 168 4.80 -3.25 1.70
C ALA A 168 5.77 -2.28 1.00
N GLY A 169 6.28 -1.30 1.74
CA GLY A 169 7.21 -0.26 1.25
C GLY A 169 7.67 0.67 2.38
N ASN A 170 8.52 1.67 2.01
CA ASN A 170 8.78 2.12 0.64
C ASN A 170 10.05 1.50 0.06
N VAL A 171 9.98 0.98 -1.15
CA VAL A 171 11.10 0.46 -1.93
C VAL A 171 11.05 1.01 -3.35
N ILE A 172 12.21 1.16 -4.01
CA ILE A 172 12.31 1.76 -5.34
C ILE A 172 13.21 0.97 -6.31
N THR A 173 13.89 -0.09 -5.85
CA THR A 173 14.75 -0.90 -6.73
C THR A 173 14.12 -2.25 -7.04
N SER A 174 14.46 -2.81 -8.20
CA SER A 174 14.01 -4.14 -8.62
C SER A 174 14.43 -5.23 -7.65
N GLU A 175 15.65 -5.16 -7.10
CA GLU A 175 16.17 -6.13 -6.13
C GLU A 175 15.34 -6.16 -4.85
N ALA A 176 14.92 -4.98 -4.35
CA ALA A 176 14.07 -4.90 -3.17
C ALA A 176 12.66 -5.48 -3.44
N VAL A 177 12.10 -5.19 -4.62
CA VAL A 177 10.82 -5.78 -5.03
C VAL A 177 10.92 -7.29 -5.16
N GLU A 178 11.98 -7.81 -5.82
CA GLU A 178 12.21 -9.26 -5.94
C GLU A 178 12.33 -9.94 -4.59
N LYS A 179 13.01 -9.29 -3.63
CA LYS A 179 13.17 -9.80 -2.27
C LYS A 179 11.83 -9.88 -1.50
N LEU A 180 10.91 -8.92 -1.75
CA LEU A 180 9.59 -8.91 -1.13
C LEU A 180 8.60 -9.91 -1.76
N VAL A 181 8.80 -10.28 -3.03
CA VAL A 181 7.89 -11.16 -3.78
C VAL A 181 8.26 -12.65 -3.63
N LYS A 182 9.49 -12.94 -3.22
CA LYS A 182 9.96 -14.32 -2.94
C LYS A 182 9.40 -14.85 -1.63
#